data_5ad7f25eb0f566d05bbf02b78de93682
#
_entry.id   5ad7f25eb0f566d05bbf02b78de93682
#
_cell.length_a   1.000
_cell.length_b   1.000
_cell.length_c   1.000
_cell.angle_alpha   90.00
_cell.angle_beta   90.00
_cell.angle_gamma   90.00
#
_symmetry.space_group_name_H-M   'P 1'
#
loop_
_entity.id
_entity.type
_entity.pdbx_description
1 polymer ?
#
loop_
_entity_poly.entity_id
_entity_poly.type
_entity_poly.pdbx_seq_one_letter_code
_entity_poly.pdbx_strand_id
1 'polypeptide(L)'
;MSHRHYPVKETEIPEINPRLLSISVSRDEKDWPSVLHTHPFTEIFFVLNGKGNFLFHRDVQSIKTGDLIIIPPYLEHTEQSIPGMPLEYYVLGIDGIAFQEEGRESSAQIFCNFDDHALIGALF
;
A
#
# COMPACT_ATOMS: atom_id res chain seq x y z
N MET A 1 1.21 -23.93 -17.37
CA MET A 1 0.88 -23.18 -16.15
C MET A 1 1.37 -23.94 -14.93
N SER A 2 2.21 -23.31 -14.14
CA SER A 2 2.65 -23.91 -12.89
C SER A 2 1.69 -23.52 -11.77
N HIS A 3 1.42 -24.49 -10.89
CA HIS A 3 0.56 -24.28 -9.75
C HIS A 3 1.33 -24.68 -8.48
N ARG A 4 1.32 -23.81 -7.51
CA ARG A 4 1.88 -24.10 -6.19
C ARG A 4 0.80 -23.94 -5.14
N HIS A 5 0.71 -24.93 -4.29
CA HIS A 5 -0.26 -24.95 -3.20
C HIS A 5 0.50 -24.97 -1.86
N TYR A 6 0.20 -24.01 -1.01
CA TYR A 6 0.81 -23.89 0.30
C TYR A 6 -0.26 -24.10 1.36
N PRO A 7 -0.50 -25.35 1.79
CA PRO A 7 -1.51 -25.59 2.81
C PRO A 7 -1.08 -25.01 4.14
N VAL A 8 -1.99 -24.33 4.80
CA VAL A 8 -1.77 -23.78 6.14
C VAL A 8 -2.48 -24.69 7.13
N LYS A 9 -1.76 -25.14 8.15
CA LYS A 9 -2.36 -25.94 9.21
C LYS A 9 -3.28 -25.07 10.05
N GLU A 10 -4.41 -25.61 10.46
CA GLU A 10 -5.38 -24.90 11.28
C GLU A 10 -4.74 -24.31 12.55
N THR A 11 -3.79 -25.02 13.13
CA THR A 11 -3.05 -24.58 14.31
C THR A 11 -2.09 -23.40 14.03
N GLU A 12 -1.76 -23.15 12.77
CA GLU A 12 -0.87 -22.08 12.33
C GLU A 12 -1.62 -20.81 11.94
N ILE A 13 -2.94 -20.89 11.83
CA ILE A 13 -3.78 -19.74 11.50
C ILE A 13 -4.01 -18.94 12.77
N PRO A 14 -3.45 -17.71 12.87
CA PRO A 14 -3.74 -16.87 14.03
C PRO A 14 -5.21 -16.45 14.02
N GLU A 15 -5.76 -16.15 15.19
CA GLU A 15 -7.08 -15.54 15.29
C GLU A 15 -6.99 -14.12 14.72
N ILE A 16 -7.25 -14.00 13.43
CA ILE A 16 -7.30 -12.72 12.75
C ILE A 16 -8.75 -12.31 12.60
N ASN A 17 -9.06 -11.11 13.03
CA ASN A 17 -10.39 -10.53 12.86
C ASN A 17 -10.27 -9.24 12.05
N PRO A 18 -9.94 -9.33 10.75
CA PRO A 18 -9.75 -8.15 9.92
C PRO A 18 -11.07 -7.46 9.64
N ARG A 19 -11.04 -6.14 9.61
CA ARG A 19 -12.20 -5.32 9.28
C ARG A 19 -11.80 -4.25 8.28
N LEU A 20 -12.46 -4.24 7.14
CA LEU A 20 -12.28 -3.19 6.16
C LEU A 20 -12.96 -1.91 6.69
N LEU A 21 -12.18 -0.87 6.89
CA LEU A 21 -12.65 0.42 7.40
C LEU A 21 -13.05 1.36 6.28
N SER A 22 -12.30 1.36 5.19
CA SER A 22 -12.52 2.32 4.10
C SER A 22 -11.91 1.83 2.80
N ILE A 23 -12.52 2.28 1.71
CA ILE A 23 -11.95 2.19 0.36
C ILE A 23 -12.07 3.60 -0.22
N SER A 24 -10.98 4.14 -0.71
CA SER A 24 -11.00 5.45 -1.35
C SER A 24 -10.18 5.46 -2.64
N VAL A 25 -10.59 6.34 -3.54
CA VAL A 25 -9.83 6.68 -4.74
C VAL A 25 -9.41 8.12 -4.59
N SER A 26 -8.13 8.38 -4.76
CA SER A 26 -7.58 9.72 -4.63
C SER A 26 -6.74 10.07 -5.84
N ARG A 27 -6.70 11.35 -6.13
CA ARG A 27 -5.79 11.92 -7.12
C ARG A 27 -5.04 13.06 -6.46
N ASP A 28 -3.73 12.94 -6.46
CA ASP A 28 -2.84 13.93 -5.86
C ASP A 28 -2.59 15.04 -6.88
N GLU A 29 -3.40 16.09 -6.80
CA GLU A 29 -3.32 17.22 -7.71
C GLU A 29 -2.28 18.25 -7.27
N LYS A 30 -2.01 19.23 -8.15
CA LYS A 30 -0.95 20.23 -7.99
C LYS A 30 -0.94 20.93 -6.64
N ASP A 31 -2.11 21.20 -6.06
CA ASP A 31 -2.25 21.92 -4.80
C ASP A 31 -2.47 20.97 -3.61
N TRP A 32 -2.27 19.66 -3.82
CA TRP A 32 -2.45 18.67 -2.76
C TRP A 32 -1.33 18.82 -1.72
N PRO A 33 -1.66 19.04 -0.45
CA PRO A 33 -0.64 19.19 0.58
C PRO A 33 -0.01 17.82 0.92
N SER A 34 1.32 17.74 0.79
CA SER A 34 2.07 16.57 1.19
C SER A 34 2.40 16.66 2.68
N VAL A 35 1.42 16.32 3.52
CA VAL A 35 1.56 16.39 4.98
C VAL A 35 1.75 15.00 5.54
N LEU A 36 2.82 14.82 6.30
CA LEU A 36 3.06 13.56 7.01
C LEU A 36 1.90 13.27 7.97
N HIS A 37 1.40 12.06 7.92
CA HIS A 37 0.27 11.62 8.73
C HIS A 37 0.44 10.17 9.14
N THR A 38 -0.33 9.74 10.11
CA THR A 38 -0.31 8.37 10.63
C THR A 38 -1.72 7.89 10.90
N HIS A 39 -1.91 6.58 10.85
CA HIS A 39 -3.19 5.92 11.12
C HIS A 39 -3.00 4.73 12.04
N PRO A 40 -3.99 4.41 12.89
CA PRO A 40 -3.92 3.24 13.78
C PRO A 40 -4.26 1.92 13.08
N PHE A 41 -4.32 1.89 11.76
CA PHE A 41 -4.68 0.71 10.98
C PHE A 41 -3.71 0.53 9.80
N THR A 42 -3.75 -0.65 9.19
CA THR A 42 -2.98 -0.93 7.97
C THR A 42 -3.64 -0.29 6.76
N GLU A 43 -2.83 0.33 5.90
CA GLU A 43 -3.28 0.81 4.61
C GLU A 43 -2.64 -0.01 3.49
N ILE A 44 -3.43 -0.32 2.46
CA ILE A 44 -2.95 -0.90 1.22
C ILE A 44 -3.20 0.13 0.12
N PHE A 45 -2.14 0.55 -0.51
CA PHE A 45 -2.12 1.65 -1.46
C PHE A 45 -1.70 1.09 -2.83
N PHE A 46 -2.54 1.28 -3.84
CA PHE A 46 -2.25 0.79 -5.20
C PHE A 46 -2.27 1.96 -6.18
N VAL A 47 -1.15 2.15 -6.90
CA VAL A 47 -1.00 3.25 -7.85
C VAL A 47 -1.62 2.89 -9.19
N LEU A 48 -2.70 3.58 -9.54
CA LEU A 48 -3.41 3.40 -10.81
C LEU A 48 -2.74 4.14 -11.95
N ASN A 49 -2.23 5.35 -11.67
CA ASN A 49 -1.65 6.22 -12.68
C ASN A 49 -0.71 7.21 -12.04
N GLY A 50 0.23 7.71 -12.82
CA GLY A 50 1.13 8.76 -12.38
C GLY A 50 2.45 8.25 -11.84
N LYS A 51 3.23 9.17 -11.31
CA LYS A 51 4.56 8.95 -10.79
C LYS A 51 4.84 9.90 -9.63
N GLY A 52 5.53 9.42 -8.63
CA GLY A 52 5.84 10.26 -7.49
C GLY A 52 6.81 9.62 -6.54
N ASN A 53 6.80 10.12 -5.32
CA ASN A 53 7.61 9.63 -4.22
C ASN A 53 6.72 9.30 -3.03
N PHE A 54 7.05 8.23 -2.37
CA PHE A 54 6.47 7.84 -1.09
C PHE A 54 7.50 8.12 -0.01
N LEU A 55 7.10 8.92 0.97
CA LEU A 55 7.97 9.39 2.04
C LEU A 55 7.55 8.72 3.35
N PHE A 56 8.50 8.08 4.02
CA PHE A 56 8.29 7.48 5.33
C PHE A 56 9.59 7.47 6.11
N HIS A 57 9.53 7.71 7.41
CA HIS A 57 10.71 7.97 8.23
C HIS A 57 11.55 9.09 7.60
N ARG A 58 12.78 8.78 7.27
CA ARG A 58 13.71 9.66 6.53
C ARG A 58 13.97 9.17 5.13
N ASP A 59 13.19 8.20 4.67
CA ASP A 59 13.36 7.56 3.38
C ASP A 59 12.40 8.12 2.35
N VAL A 60 12.88 8.12 1.11
CA VAL A 60 12.10 8.51 -0.06
C VAL A 60 12.18 7.37 -1.05
N GLN A 61 11.03 6.82 -1.43
CA GLN A 61 10.93 5.74 -2.40
C GLN A 61 10.15 6.21 -3.62
N SER A 62 10.70 5.99 -4.81
CA SER A 62 9.97 6.26 -6.05
C SER A 62 8.84 5.27 -6.24
N ILE A 63 7.68 5.78 -6.61
CA ILE A 63 6.50 4.96 -6.92
C ILE A 63 5.91 5.38 -8.26
N LYS A 64 5.27 4.43 -8.93
CA LYS A 64 4.67 4.64 -10.25
C LYS A 64 3.49 3.70 -10.45
N THR A 65 2.80 3.88 -11.54
CA THR A 65 1.69 3.01 -11.98
C THR A 65 2.04 1.53 -11.82
N GLY A 66 1.17 0.79 -11.18
CA GLY A 66 1.32 -0.65 -10.94
C GLY A 66 1.99 -1.01 -9.64
N ASP A 67 2.47 -0.04 -8.88
CA ASP A 67 3.10 -0.31 -7.59
C ASP A 67 2.04 -0.49 -6.48
N LEU A 68 2.29 -1.45 -5.61
CA LEU A 68 1.49 -1.69 -4.41
C LEU A 68 2.32 -1.37 -3.18
N ILE A 69 1.75 -0.64 -2.25
CA ILE A 69 2.42 -0.24 -1.01
C ILE A 69 1.58 -0.70 0.17
N ILE A 70 2.18 -1.43 1.08
CA ILE A 70 1.57 -1.82 2.34
C ILE A 70 2.17 -0.96 3.45
N ILE A 71 1.31 -0.22 4.13
CA ILE A 71 1.70 0.75 5.15
C ILE A 71 1.22 0.21 6.50
N PRO A 72 2.14 -0.14 7.41
CA PRO A 72 1.76 -0.66 8.72
C PRO A 72 1.10 0.43 9.59
N PRO A 73 0.37 0.01 10.64
CA PRO A 73 -0.21 0.96 11.58
C PRO A 73 0.87 1.87 12.18
N TYR A 74 0.51 3.12 12.40
CA TYR A 74 1.32 4.16 13.06
C TYR A 74 2.59 4.59 12.31
N LEU A 75 2.86 4.07 11.12
CA LEU A 75 3.97 4.58 10.32
C LEU A 75 3.62 5.97 9.77
N GLU A 76 4.42 6.95 10.13
CA GLU A 76 4.27 8.30 9.58
C GLU A 76 4.72 8.32 8.11
N HIS A 77 3.85 8.79 7.25
CA HIS A 77 4.06 8.74 5.80
C HIS A 77 3.30 9.84 5.07
N THR A 78 3.69 10.06 3.83
CA THR A 78 2.92 10.84 2.84
C THR A 78 3.39 10.46 1.44
N GLU A 79 2.65 10.91 0.44
CA GLU A 79 3.00 10.76 -0.96
C GLU A 79 3.09 12.13 -1.63
N GLN A 80 3.89 12.21 -2.68
CA GLN A 80 4.11 13.43 -3.42
C GLN A 80 4.25 13.11 -4.91
N SER A 81 3.42 13.72 -5.74
CA SER A 81 3.47 13.54 -7.19
C SER A 81 4.66 14.28 -7.81
N ILE A 82 5.18 13.73 -8.91
CA ILE A 82 6.07 14.47 -9.78
C ILE A 82 5.22 15.47 -10.59
N PRO A 83 5.68 16.71 -10.75
CA PRO A 83 4.96 17.71 -11.53
C PRO A 83 4.59 17.20 -12.94
N GLY A 84 3.33 17.36 -13.31
CA GLY A 84 2.81 16.90 -14.60
C GLY A 84 2.41 15.42 -14.63
N MET A 85 2.63 14.67 -13.55
CA MET A 85 2.31 13.24 -13.47
C MET A 85 1.58 12.93 -12.17
N PRO A 86 0.38 13.45 -11.96
CA PRO A 86 -0.31 13.31 -10.69
C PRO A 86 -0.58 11.85 -10.35
N LEU A 87 -0.29 11.47 -9.12
CA LEU A 87 -0.61 10.15 -8.60
C LEU A 87 -2.11 9.98 -8.46
N GLU A 88 -2.61 8.89 -8.99
CA GLU A 88 -3.99 8.45 -8.83
C GLU A 88 -3.94 7.04 -8.25
N TYR A 89 -4.64 6.81 -7.15
CA TYR A 89 -4.47 5.58 -6.41
C TYR A 89 -5.71 5.17 -5.63
N TYR A 90 -5.81 3.86 -5.40
CA TYR A 90 -6.74 3.29 -4.42
C TYR A 90 -6.06 3.15 -3.08
N VAL A 91 -6.81 3.35 -2.01
CA VAL A 91 -6.37 3.10 -0.64
C VAL A 91 -7.42 2.28 0.09
N LEU A 92 -6.98 1.17 0.68
CA LEU A 92 -7.79 0.35 1.57
C LEU A 92 -7.29 0.56 2.99
N GLY A 93 -8.18 0.90 3.91
CA GLY A 93 -7.88 0.93 5.34
C GLY A 93 -8.42 -0.33 6.00
N ILE A 94 -7.55 -1.09 6.67
CA ILE A 94 -7.90 -2.38 7.26
C ILE A 94 -7.45 -2.41 8.72
N ASP A 95 -8.40 -2.67 9.62
CA ASP A 95 -8.13 -2.87 11.03
C ASP A 95 -8.02 -4.37 11.35
N GLY A 96 -7.31 -4.70 12.43
CA GLY A 96 -7.21 -6.07 12.93
C GLY A 96 -6.19 -6.95 12.23
N ILE A 97 -5.40 -6.41 11.31
CA ILE A 97 -4.33 -7.13 10.63
C ILE A 97 -3.15 -6.20 10.39
N ALA A 98 -1.95 -6.73 10.55
CA ALA A 98 -0.73 -6.02 10.20
C ALA A 98 0.18 -6.98 9.43
N PHE A 99 0.77 -6.47 8.36
CA PHE A 99 1.72 -7.22 7.55
C PHE A 99 3.12 -6.78 7.95
N GLN A 100 3.90 -7.72 8.45
CA GLN A 100 5.28 -7.46 8.85
C GLN A 100 6.20 -8.45 8.17
N GLU A 101 7.28 -7.95 7.63
CA GLU A 101 8.37 -8.78 7.18
C GLU A 101 9.29 -9.05 8.36
N GLU A 102 9.75 -10.30 8.52
CA GLU A 102 10.62 -10.69 9.61
C GLU A 102 11.86 -9.80 9.65
N GLY A 103 12.14 -9.20 10.80
CA GLY A 103 13.26 -8.30 10.99
C GLY A 103 13.03 -6.87 10.51
N ARG A 104 11.84 -6.54 10.00
CA ARG A 104 11.50 -5.19 9.52
C ARG A 104 10.22 -4.68 10.18
N GLU A 105 10.33 -4.31 11.43
CA GLU A 105 9.22 -3.69 12.13
C GLU A 105 9.00 -2.25 11.64
N SER A 106 7.74 -1.86 11.54
CA SER A 106 7.30 -0.48 11.29
C SER A 106 7.85 0.14 9.99
N SER A 107 8.04 -0.66 8.94
CA SER A 107 8.48 -0.17 7.63
C SER A 107 7.42 -0.47 6.57
N ALA A 108 7.26 0.45 5.61
CA ALA A 108 6.40 0.21 4.46
C ALA A 108 7.02 -0.84 3.53
N GLN A 109 6.17 -1.64 2.91
CA GLN A 109 6.57 -2.63 1.91
C GLN A 109 6.09 -2.18 0.55
N ILE A 110 7.00 -2.10 -0.42
CA ILE A 110 6.69 -1.65 -1.78
C ILE A 110 6.92 -2.80 -2.74
N PHE A 111 5.88 -3.16 -3.48
CA PHE A 111 5.92 -4.21 -4.49
C PHE A 111 5.80 -3.55 -5.87
N CYS A 112 6.94 -3.46 -6.57
CA CYS A 112 7.00 -2.82 -7.88
C CYS A 112 6.39 -3.70 -8.96
N ASN A 113 5.71 -3.08 -9.93
CA ASN A 113 5.08 -3.77 -11.06
C ASN A 113 4.17 -4.92 -10.62
N PHE A 114 3.45 -4.73 -9.52
CA PHE A 114 2.60 -5.76 -8.93
C PHE A 114 1.51 -6.23 -9.88
N ASP A 115 1.05 -5.37 -10.77
CA ASP A 115 -0.01 -5.66 -11.73
C ASP A 115 0.55 -5.90 -13.15
N ASP A 116 1.53 -6.81 -13.28
CA ASP A 116 2.15 -7.12 -14.58
C ASP A 116 1.15 -7.54 -15.65
N HIS A 117 0.03 -8.12 -15.26
CA HIS A 117 -0.99 -8.62 -16.17
C HIS A 117 -2.30 -7.84 -16.11
N ALA A 118 -2.29 -6.66 -15.52
CA ALA A 118 -3.47 -5.83 -15.30
C ALA A 118 -4.60 -6.53 -14.51
N LEU A 119 -4.30 -7.64 -13.85
CA LEU A 119 -5.29 -8.40 -13.09
C LEU A 119 -5.66 -7.69 -11.79
N ILE A 120 -4.67 -7.16 -11.10
CA ILE A 120 -4.89 -6.43 -9.84
C ILE A 120 -5.70 -5.16 -10.11
N GLY A 121 -5.34 -4.40 -11.14
CA GLY A 121 -6.07 -3.21 -11.55
C GLY A 121 -7.52 -3.50 -11.89
N ALA A 122 -7.81 -4.65 -12.50
CA ALA A 122 -9.17 -5.06 -12.85
C ALA A 122 -10.01 -5.44 -11.63
N LEU A 123 -9.39 -5.79 -10.49
CA LEU A 123 -10.09 -6.14 -9.25
C LEU A 123 -10.48 -4.89 -8.44
N PHE A 124 -9.85 -3.81 -8.69
CA PHE A 124 -10.18 -2.54 -8.08
C PHE A 124 -11.16 -1.75 -8.94
#